data_f5aa4f74a2494714d600bb36161da239
#
_entry.id   f5aa4f74a2494714d600bb36161da239
#
_cell.length_a   1.000
_cell.length_b   1.000
_cell.length_c   1.000
_cell.angle_alpha   90.00
_cell.angle_beta   90.00
_cell.angle_gamma   90.00
#
_symmetry.space_group_name_H-M   'P 1'
#
loop_
_entity.id
_entity.type
_entity.pdbx_description
1 polymer ?
#
loop_
_entity_poly.entity_id
_entity_poly.type
_entity_poly.pdbx_seq_one_letter_code
_entity_poly.pdbx_strand_id
1 'polypeptide(L)'
;MEEKKRDVLPCIAVCEGDINPRVLTCGDPARAKKISEKLENVKCLAKNREYHTYSGTYKGVPVTVTSHGVGEGGAVIGFESLCRAGAKVIIRVGTCGGMQKEVTAGSLVIVKAACREDGVTEKMLPLSYPAVADMEVVRAL
;
A
#
# COMPACT_ATOMS: atom_id res chain seq x y z
N MET A 1 -27.60 -22.13 9.35
CA MET A 1 -26.71 -21.49 8.36
C MET A 1 -25.33 -21.53 8.98
N GLU A 2 -24.44 -22.38 8.47
CA GLU A 2 -23.04 -22.40 8.90
C GLU A 2 -22.41 -21.08 8.49
N GLU A 3 -21.90 -20.29 9.45
CA GLU A 3 -21.05 -19.15 9.17
C GLU A 3 -19.81 -19.66 8.42
N LYS A 4 -19.72 -19.30 7.15
CA LYS A 4 -18.57 -19.61 6.31
C LYS A 4 -17.35 -18.98 6.99
N LYS A 5 -16.47 -19.79 7.57
CA LYS A 5 -15.25 -19.36 8.24
C LYS A 5 -14.46 -18.52 7.24
N ARG A 6 -14.33 -17.21 7.50
CA ARG A 6 -13.62 -16.29 6.62
C ARG A 6 -12.12 -16.57 6.73
N ASP A 7 -11.46 -16.83 5.61
CA ASP A 7 -10.02 -17.06 5.58
C ASP A 7 -9.27 -15.77 5.86
N VAL A 8 -8.58 -15.73 7.00
CA VAL A 8 -7.74 -14.61 7.40
C VAL A 8 -6.42 -14.68 6.64
N LEU A 9 -6.05 -13.61 5.98
CA LEU A 9 -4.75 -13.46 5.34
C LEU A 9 -3.67 -13.26 6.42
N PRO A 10 -2.77 -14.23 6.65
CA PRO A 10 -2.01 -14.32 7.91
C PRO A 10 -1.12 -13.11 8.18
N CYS A 11 -0.52 -12.52 7.13
CA CYS A 11 0.44 -11.43 7.31
C CYS A 11 -0.24 -10.11 7.69
N ILE A 12 -1.29 -9.72 6.98
CA ILE A 12 -2.00 -8.46 7.24
C ILE A 12 -3.19 -8.62 8.19
N ALA A 13 -3.51 -9.85 8.58
CA ALA A 13 -4.57 -10.24 9.54
C ALA A 13 -5.96 -9.65 9.21
N VAL A 14 -6.30 -9.56 7.93
CA VAL A 14 -7.62 -9.19 7.42
C VAL A 14 -8.17 -10.28 6.52
N CYS A 15 -9.47 -10.33 6.32
CA CYS A 15 -10.12 -11.25 5.41
C CYS A 15 -10.38 -10.61 4.03
N GLU A 16 -10.66 -11.45 3.05
CA GLU A 16 -11.17 -10.98 1.77
C GLU A 16 -12.45 -10.15 1.96
N GLY A 17 -12.50 -8.98 1.34
CA GLY A 17 -13.62 -8.03 1.43
C GLY A 17 -13.61 -7.12 2.66
N ASP A 18 -12.63 -7.22 3.58
CA ASP A 18 -12.53 -6.33 4.73
C ASP A 18 -11.96 -4.95 4.38
N ILE A 19 -11.24 -4.86 3.27
CA ILE A 19 -10.59 -3.61 2.83
C ILE A 19 -11.36 -2.94 1.70
N ASN A 20 -11.14 -1.65 1.56
CA ASN A 20 -11.68 -0.88 0.43
C ASN A 20 -10.81 -1.07 -0.82
N PRO A 21 -11.38 -0.92 -2.03
CA PRO A 21 -10.64 -1.11 -3.28
C PRO A 21 -9.48 -0.13 -3.49
N ARG A 22 -9.54 1.04 -2.85
CA ARG A 22 -8.48 2.08 -2.90
C ARG A 22 -7.64 2.00 -1.65
N VAL A 23 -6.35 1.73 -1.82
CA VAL A 23 -5.42 1.54 -0.72
C VAL A 23 -4.28 2.54 -0.80
N LEU A 24 -4.05 3.26 0.29
CA LEU A 24 -2.80 3.98 0.54
C LEU A 24 -1.90 3.10 1.40
N THR A 25 -0.64 2.97 1.01
CA THR A 25 0.32 2.18 1.79
C THR A 25 1.62 2.93 2.04
N CYS A 26 2.29 2.62 3.13
CA CYS A 26 3.60 3.19 3.49
C CYS A 26 4.43 2.17 4.28
N GLY A 27 5.72 2.44 4.43
CA GLY A 27 6.60 1.55 5.21
C GLY A 27 6.31 1.60 6.71
N ASP A 28 6.15 2.79 7.25
CA ASP A 28 6.07 3.05 8.70
C ASP A 28 4.63 2.91 9.24
N PRO A 29 4.40 2.03 10.26
CA PRO A 29 3.10 1.90 10.92
C PRO A 29 2.60 3.20 11.58
N ALA A 30 3.51 4.03 12.11
CA ALA A 30 3.13 5.31 12.70
C ALA A 30 2.65 6.30 11.63
N ARG A 31 3.24 6.25 10.43
CA ARG A 31 2.77 7.03 9.29
C ARG A 31 1.40 6.54 8.80
N ALA A 32 1.18 5.23 8.72
CA ALA A 32 -0.13 4.69 8.38
C ALA A 32 -1.21 5.19 9.35
N LYS A 33 -0.92 5.21 10.64
CA LYS A 33 -1.81 5.78 11.65
C LYS A 33 -2.08 7.27 11.38
N LYS A 34 -1.05 8.10 11.18
CA LYS A 34 -1.20 9.54 10.88
C LYS A 34 -2.04 9.80 9.62
N ILE A 35 -1.86 8.98 8.57
CA ILE A 35 -2.68 9.10 7.36
C ILE A 35 -4.13 8.73 7.69
N SER A 36 -4.36 7.66 8.44
CA SER A 36 -5.71 7.23 8.81
C SER A 36 -6.46 8.28 9.64
N GLU A 37 -5.78 9.10 10.44
CA GLU A 37 -6.36 10.20 11.22
C GLU A 37 -6.96 11.33 10.34
N LYS A 38 -6.67 11.34 9.03
CA LYS A 38 -7.27 12.26 8.06
C LYS A 38 -8.57 11.72 7.44
N LEU A 39 -8.91 10.48 7.73
CA LEU A 39 -10.13 9.84 7.25
C LEU A 39 -11.27 10.06 8.25
N GLU A 40 -12.50 9.99 7.76
CA GLU A 40 -13.72 9.95 8.53
C GLU A 40 -14.10 8.49 8.86
N ASN A 41 -14.81 8.25 9.95
CA ASN A 41 -15.30 6.93 10.38
C ASN A 41 -14.21 5.85 10.44
N VAL A 42 -13.04 6.22 10.96
CA VAL A 42 -11.86 5.36 10.99
C VAL A 42 -12.09 4.12 11.86
N LYS A 43 -11.76 2.97 11.32
CA LYS A 43 -11.71 1.68 12.02
C LYS A 43 -10.32 1.08 11.88
N CYS A 44 -9.72 0.64 12.98
CA CYS A 44 -8.53 -0.21 12.94
C CYS A 44 -8.99 -1.63 12.64
N LEU A 45 -8.62 -2.17 11.48
CA LEU A 45 -8.98 -3.52 11.07
C LEU A 45 -8.05 -4.55 11.68
N ALA A 46 -6.73 -4.28 11.66
CA ALA A 46 -5.71 -5.17 12.19
C ALA A 46 -4.44 -4.42 12.55
N LYS A 47 -3.70 -5.00 13.50
CA LYS A 47 -2.32 -4.65 13.82
C LYS A 47 -1.56 -5.96 14.00
N ASN A 48 -0.80 -6.35 12.99
CA ASN A 48 0.00 -7.56 13.03
C ASN A 48 1.42 -7.23 12.55
N ARG A 49 2.41 -7.36 13.44
CA ARG A 49 3.80 -6.99 13.16
C ARG A 49 3.87 -5.55 12.62
N GLU A 50 4.52 -5.36 11.47
CA GLU A 50 4.62 -4.09 10.73
C GLU A 50 3.37 -3.74 9.90
N TYR A 51 2.42 -4.65 9.77
CA TYR A 51 1.18 -4.44 8.99
C TYR A 51 0.07 -3.90 9.87
N HIS A 52 -0.09 -2.58 9.89
CA HIS A 52 -1.20 -1.92 10.57
C HIS A 52 -2.20 -1.41 9.53
N THR A 53 -3.43 -1.92 9.58
CA THR A 53 -4.47 -1.67 8.58
C THR A 53 -5.64 -0.91 9.19
N TYR A 54 -6.02 0.17 8.54
CA TYR A 54 -7.13 1.04 8.90
C TYR A 54 -8.07 1.23 7.72
N SER A 55 -9.35 1.34 7.98
CA SER A 55 -10.37 1.65 6.98
C SER A 55 -11.14 2.90 7.40
N GLY A 56 -11.57 3.71 6.43
CA GLY A 56 -12.35 4.90 6.66
C GLY A 56 -12.83 5.51 5.34
N THR A 57 -13.30 6.75 5.39
CA THR A 57 -13.71 7.51 4.21
C THR A 57 -12.96 8.83 4.12
N TYR A 58 -12.69 9.29 2.92
CA TYR A 58 -12.16 10.62 2.66
C TYR A 58 -13.07 11.33 1.65
N LYS A 59 -13.72 12.40 2.07
CA LYS A 59 -14.71 13.12 1.26
C LYS A 59 -15.76 12.16 0.64
N GLY A 60 -16.27 11.24 1.44
CA GLY A 60 -17.25 10.24 1.02
C GLY A 60 -16.70 9.05 0.23
N VAL A 61 -15.39 9.02 -0.10
CA VAL A 61 -14.75 7.92 -0.82
C VAL A 61 -14.16 6.91 0.18
N PRO A 62 -14.51 5.62 0.10
CA PRO A 62 -13.92 4.59 0.95
C PRO A 62 -12.45 4.37 0.62
N VAL A 63 -11.59 4.38 1.66
CA VAL A 63 -10.14 4.22 1.57
C VAL A 63 -9.65 3.28 2.66
N THR A 64 -8.71 2.43 2.33
CA THR A 64 -7.91 1.66 3.30
C THR A 64 -6.50 2.25 3.37
N VAL A 65 -5.95 2.33 4.57
CA VAL A 65 -4.56 2.73 4.81
C VAL A 65 -3.85 1.59 5.50
N THR A 66 -2.67 1.20 4.99
CA THR A 66 -1.88 0.13 5.61
C THR A 66 -0.38 0.42 5.60
N SER A 67 0.35 -0.21 6.49
CA SER A 67 1.81 -0.23 6.46
C SER A 67 2.35 -1.58 6.01
N HIS A 68 3.61 -1.63 5.55
CA HIS A 68 4.26 -2.86 5.08
C HIS A 68 5.67 -3.09 5.65
N GLY A 69 6.12 -2.22 6.57
CA GLY A 69 7.45 -2.32 7.14
C GLY A 69 8.56 -1.86 6.20
N VAL A 70 9.77 -2.34 6.46
CA VAL A 70 11.00 -2.01 5.73
C VAL A 70 11.33 -3.13 4.74
N GLY A 71 11.81 -2.74 3.57
CA GLY A 71 12.32 -3.65 2.54
C GLY A 71 11.28 -4.18 1.57
N GLU A 72 11.79 -4.74 0.48
CA GLU A 72 10.97 -5.24 -0.62
C GLU A 72 10.16 -6.47 -0.23
N GLY A 73 10.72 -7.39 0.56
CA GLY A 73 10.03 -8.61 0.99
C GLY A 73 8.76 -8.32 1.76
N GLY A 74 8.83 -7.40 2.74
CA GLY A 74 7.65 -6.95 3.48
C GLY A 74 6.62 -6.26 2.59
N ALA A 75 7.08 -5.42 1.66
CA ALA A 75 6.20 -4.72 0.72
C ALA A 75 5.47 -5.71 -0.21
N VAL A 76 6.18 -6.69 -0.79
CA VAL A 76 5.58 -7.70 -1.69
C VAL A 76 4.53 -8.54 -0.96
N ILE A 77 4.84 -9.03 0.25
CA ILE A 77 3.88 -9.77 1.07
C ILE A 77 2.63 -8.91 1.36
N GLY A 78 2.83 -7.64 1.69
CA GLY A 78 1.73 -6.71 1.92
C GLY A 78 0.87 -6.49 0.69
N PHE A 79 1.47 -6.23 -0.47
CA PHE A 79 0.75 -5.97 -1.73
C PHE A 79 -0.02 -7.19 -2.21
N GLU A 80 0.59 -8.38 -2.19
CA GLU A 80 -0.10 -9.64 -2.50
C GLU A 80 -1.32 -9.86 -1.60
N SER A 81 -1.12 -9.67 -0.30
CA SER A 81 -2.22 -9.82 0.66
C SER A 81 -3.33 -8.80 0.42
N LEU A 82 -3.00 -7.54 0.12
CA LEU A 82 -3.97 -6.50 -0.21
C LEU A 82 -4.73 -6.81 -1.50
N CYS A 83 -4.05 -7.31 -2.53
CA CYS A 83 -4.71 -7.73 -3.78
C CYS A 83 -5.72 -8.85 -3.51
N ARG A 84 -5.33 -9.86 -2.73
CA ARG A 84 -6.23 -10.96 -2.30
C ARG A 84 -7.39 -10.46 -1.45
N ALA A 85 -7.16 -9.46 -0.59
CA ALA A 85 -8.21 -8.86 0.23
C ALA A 85 -9.19 -7.98 -0.56
N GLY A 86 -8.90 -7.66 -1.83
CA GLY A 86 -9.81 -6.94 -2.72
C GLY A 86 -9.33 -5.57 -3.19
N ALA A 87 -8.07 -5.19 -2.94
CA ALA A 87 -7.49 -3.95 -3.47
C ALA A 87 -7.53 -3.94 -5.01
N LYS A 88 -7.90 -2.79 -5.59
CA LYS A 88 -7.90 -2.54 -7.02
C LYS A 88 -6.87 -1.48 -7.41
N VAL A 89 -6.63 -0.51 -6.52
CA VAL A 89 -5.63 0.53 -6.69
C VAL A 89 -4.81 0.60 -5.40
N ILE A 90 -3.50 0.51 -5.53
CA ILE A 90 -2.56 0.69 -4.42
C ILE A 90 -1.63 1.85 -4.74
N ILE A 91 -1.61 2.86 -3.89
CA ILE A 91 -0.70 3.99 -3.98
C ILE A 91 0.23 3.95 -2.77
N ARG A 92 1.53 3.84 -3.02
CA ARG A 92 2.54 3.88 -1.95
C ARG A 92 2.98 5.31 -1.68
N VAL A 93 2.79 5.75 -0.45
CA VAL A 93 3.22 7.06 0.05
C VAL A 93 4.50 6.87 0.86
N GLY A 94 5.61 7.31 0.29
CA GLY A 94 6.93 7.17 0.90
C GLY A 94 7.65 8.50 1.04
N THR A 95 8.93 8.41 1.38
CA THR A 95 9.89 9.50 1.36
C THR A 95 11.10 9.07 0.53
N CYS A 96 11.75 10.01 -0.13
CA CYS A 96 12.97 9.78 -0.90
C CYS A 96 13.93 10.96 -0.77
N GLY A 97 15.20 10.75 -1.12
CA GLY A 97 16.14 11.84 -1.34
C GLY A 97 15.93 12.47 -2.72
N GLY A 98 16.08 13.78 -2.82
CA GLY A 98 16.16 14.48 -4.11
C GLY A 98 17.57 14.36 -4.68
N MET A 99 17.69 13.97 -5.94
CA MET A 99 18.98 13.88 -6.66
C MET A 99 19.21 15.06 -7.60
N GLN A 100 18.18 15.85 -7.87
CA GLN A 100 18.23 17.05 -8.71
C GLN A 100 18.11 18.31 -7.86
N LYS A 101 18.73 19.40 -8.29
CA LYS A 101 18.74 20.67 -7.55
C LYS A 101 17.36 21.27 -7.37
N GLU A 102 16.46 21.01 -8.31
CA GLU A 102 15.08 21.49 -8.33
C GLU A 102 14.18 20.72 -7.35
N VAL A 103 14.61 19.52 -6.92
CA VAL A 103 13.85 18.69 -5.97
C VAL A 103 14.28 19.07 -4.55
N THR A 104 13.55 20.01 -3.97
CA THR A 104 13.79 20.53 -2.62
C THR A 104 12.94 19.82 -1.57
N ALA A 105 13.21 20.12 -0.29
CA ALA A 105 12.39 19.59 0.81
C ALA A 105 10.91 19.99 0.65
N GLY A 106 10.03 19.00 0.72
CA GLY A 106 8.59 19.20 0.51
C GLY A 106 8.11 19.01 -0.94
N SER A 107 9.02 18.82 -1.90
CA SER A 107 8.62 18.46 -3.26
C SER A 107 7.91 17.12 -3.30
N LEU A 108 6.84 17.03 -4.11
CA LEU A 108 6.19 15.77 -4.43
C LEU A 108 6.84 15.16 -5.68
N VAL A 109 7.22 13.89 -5.58
CA VAL A 109 7.75 13.12 -6.71
C VAL A 109 6.77 12.01 -7.07
N ILE A 110 6.12 12.13 -8.22
CA ILE A 110 5.21 11.12 -8.74
C ILE A 110 6.03 10.19 -9.66
N VAL A 111 6.27 8.97 -9.16
CA VAL A 111 7.12 7.99 -9.83
C VAL A 111 6.38 7.37 -11.01
N LYS A 112 6.98 7.43 -12.21
CA LYS A 112 6.45 6.78 -13.41
C LYS A 112 7.02 5.39 -13.62
N ALA A 113 8.31 5.20 -13.32
CA ALA A 113 9.03 3.94 -13.52
C ALA A 113 10.23 3.87 -12.58
N ALA A 114 10.72 2.66 -12.36
CA ALA A 114 11.94 2.39 -11.61
C ALA A 114 12.76 1.28 -12.26
N CYS A 115 14.07 1.28 -12.04
CA CYS A 115 14.91 0.14 -12.36
C CYS A 115 14.65 -0.99 -11.36
N ARG A 116 14.65 -2.22 -11.84
CA ARG A 116 14.45 -3.42 -11.02
C ARG A 116 15.82 -4.02 -10.68
N GLU A 117 16.33 -3.66 -9.53
CA GLU A 117 17.60 -4.19 -8.99
C GLU A 117 17.40 -4.80 -7.60
N ASP A 118 16.16 -5.18 -7.28
CA ASP A 118 15.82 -5.82 -6.03
C ASP A 118 15.91 -7.36 -6.13
N GLY A 119 16.19 -8.02 -5.02
CA GLY A 119 16.35 -9.47 -4.99
C GLY A 119 15.05 -10.26 -4.95
N VAL A 120 13.90 -9.62 -4.74
CA VAL A 120 12.60 -10.28 -4.59
C VAL A 120 11.85 -10.32 -5.92
N THR A 121 11.67 -9.17 -6.58
CA THR A 121 10.84 -9.14 -7.79
C THR A 121 11.50 -9.82 -8.98
N GLU A 122 12.83 -9.96 -9.01
CA GLU A 122 13.53 -10.77 -10.03
C GLU A 122 13.18 -12.26 -9.95
N LYS A 123 12.81 -12.76 -8.75
CA LYS A 123 12.38 -14.15 -8.56
C LYS A 123 10.91 -14.37 -8.92
N MET A 124 10.15 -13.29 -9.03
CA MET A 124 8.72 -13.35 -9.36
C MET A 124 8.49 -13.16 -10.86
N LEU A 125 9.25 -12.27 -11.49
CA LEU A 125 9.09 -11.89 -12.89
C LEU A 125 10.46 -11.68 -13.55
N PRO A 126 10.61 -11.98 -14.85
CA PRO A 126 11.84 -11.69 -15.58
C PRO A 126 12.25 -10.22 -15.45
N LEU A 127 13.55 -9.93 -15.41
CA LEU A 127 14.05 -8.53 -15.34
C LEU A 127 13.61 -7.67 -16.54
N SER A 128 13.31 -8.31 -17.67
CA SER A 128 12.75 -7.65 -18.85
C SER A 128 11.31 -7.13 -18.64
N TYR A 129 10.62 -7.57 -17.60
CA TYR A 129 9.30 -7.04 -17.26
C TYR A 129 9.47 -5.65 -16.61
N PRO A 130 8.91 -4.57 -17.19
CA PRO A 130 9.18 -3.22 -16.72
C PRO A 130 8.47 -2.91 -15.40
N ALA A 131 9.16 -2.19 -14.49
CA ALA A 131 8.55 -1.60 -13.29
C ALA A 131 8.00 -0.22 -13.64
N VAL A 132 6.77 -0.15 -14.10
CA VAL A 132 6.06 1.09 -14.45
C VAL A 132 4.81 1.26 -13.61
N ALA A 133 4.52 2.50 -13.25
CA ALA A 133 3.29 2.84 -12.55
C ALA A 133 2.09 2.83 -13.51
N ASP A 134 0.89 2.64 -12.96
CA ASP A 134 -0.34 2.82 -13.71
C ASP A 134 -0.48 4.28 -14.18
N MET A 135 -0.61 4.48 -15.50
CA MET A 135 -0.58 5.82 -16.09
C MET A 135 -1.84 6.63 -15.83
N GLU A 136 -2.97 5.99 -15.53
CA GLU A 136 -4.20 6.71 -15.14
C GLU A 136 -4.04 7.25 -13.73
N VAL A 137 -3.47 6.45 -12.82
CA VAL A 137 -3.14 6.89 -11.45
C VAL A 137 -2.10 8.01 -11.49
N VAL A 138 -1.05 7.88 -12.30
CA VAL A 138 -0.02 8.94 -12.44
C VAL A 138 -0.61 10.26 -12.93
N ARG A 139 -1.58 10.22 -13.87
CA ARG A 139 -2.23 11.45 -14.37
C ARG A 139 -3.20 12.06 -13.35
N ALA A 140 -3.73 11.26 -12.44
CA ALA A 140 -4.66 11.73 -11.41
C ALA A 140 -3.94 12.38 -10.22
N LEU A 141 -2.65 12.09 -10.03
CA LEU A 141 -1.79 12.63 -8.96
C LEU A 141 -1.09 13.92 -9.41
#